data_2ce8fe266b607e841370f860ec9d23a3
#
_entry.id   2ce8fe266b607e841370f860ec9d23a3
#
_cell.length_a   1.000
_cell.length_b   1.000
_cell.length_c   1.000
_cell.angle_alpha   90.00
_cell.angle_beta   90.00
_cell.angle_gamma   90.00
#
_symmetry.space_group_name_H-M   'P 1'
#
loop_
_entity.id
_entity.type
_entity.pdbx_description
1 polymer ?
#
loop_
_entity_poly.entity_id
_entity_poly.type
_entity_poly.pdbx_seq_one_letter_code
_entity_poly.pdbx_strand_id
1 'polypeptide(L)'
;MSFLIAMAGKGGTGKTTTAGMLLRYLVEHGKTPVLAVDADANSNFNEVLGLSVDLTVGQAREEMKKGGGLVDLTKDQLIETRINQALVEADGFDLLSMGQPEGPGCYCAANHLVARFIDILAKNYPYILMDNEAGMEHLSRLTTHEVDLLLLVSDPSWRGIQAAGRLKDLALALKIVVGRAVLIVNRAANGLSEKAAAEMAAQGLELAGLIPEDPLIAAFDSQGRPTYQLPADSPALRAAYEIFARLIA
;
A
#
# COMPACT_ATOMS: atom_id res chain seq x y z
N MET A 1 -7.11 8.42 16.61
CA MET A 1 -7.47 7.97 15.23
C MET A 1 -6.18 7.55 14.56
N SER A 2 -6.22 6.51 13.76
CA SER A 2 -5.05 6.06 12.99
C SER A 2 -4.82 7.01 11.82
N PHE A 3 -3.57 7.23 11.45
CA PHE A 3 -3.19 7.98 10.26
C PHE A 3 -3.11 7.00 9.08
N LEU A 4 -4.05 7.13 8.13
CA LEU A 4 -4.17 6.24 6.98
C LEU A 4 -3.42 6.79 5.77
N ILE A 5 -2.44 6.03 5.30
CA ILE A 5 -1.65 6.31 4.09
C ILE A 5 -2.03 5.29 3.02
N ALA A 6 -2.47 5.76 1.86
CA ALA A 6 -2.79 4.91 0.73
C ALA A 6 -1.86 5.17 -0.46
N MET A 7 -1.34 4.08 -1.04
CA MET A 7 -0.54 4.14 -2.25
C MET A 7 -1.42 3.92 -3.48
N ALA A 8 -1.28 4.74 -4.50
CA ALA A 8 -1.95 4.55 -5.78
C ALA A 8 -1.02 4.88 -6.95
N GLY A 9 -1.25 4.29 -8.10
CA GLY A 9 -0.42 4.52 -9.29
C GLY A 9 -0.63 3.43 -10.34
N LYS A 10 -0.18 3.68 -11.55
CA LYS A 10 -0.23 2.70 -12.64
C LYS A 10 0.61 1.47 -12.29
N GLY A 11 0.24 0.30 -12.86
CA GLY A 11 1.06 -0.91 -12.73
C GLY A 11 2.51 -0.68 -13.17
N GLY A 12 3.46 -1.22 -12.41
CA GLY A 12 4.89 -1.13 -12.70
C GLY A 12 5.57 0.19 -12.35
N THR A 13 4.92 1.16 -11.68
CA THR A 13 5.54 2.43 -11.27
C THR A 13 6.40 2.32 -10.00
N GLY A 14 6.39 1.17 -9.32
CA GLY A 14 7.15 0.94 -8.09
C GLY A 14 6.40 1.32 -6.81
N LYS A 15 5.05 1.26 -6.82
CA LYS A 15 4.22 1.50 -5.63
C LYS A 15 4.66 0.64 -4.45
N THR A 16 4.66 -0.67 -4.62
CA THR A 16 4.99 -1.65 -3.58
C THR A 16 6.39 -1.46 -3.02
N THR A 17 7.37 -1.19 -3.88
CA THR A 17 8.74 -0.86 -3.46
C THR A 17 8.77 0.43 -2.65
N THR A 18 8.04 1.46 -3.09
CA THR A 18 7.92 2.74 -2.38
C THR A 18 7.19 2.56 -1.04
N ALA A 19 6.15 1.71 -1.00
CA ALA A 19 5.45 1.33 0.24
C ALA A 19 6.39 0.63 1.22
N GLY A 20 7.25 -0.28 0.76
CA GLY A 20 8.27 -0.94 1.59
C GLY A 20 9.28 0.06 2.18
N MET A 21 9.75 1.03 1.37
CA MET A 21 10.63 2.10 1.86
C MET A 21 9.92 3.00 2.88
N LEU A 22 8.63 3.30 2.69
CA LEU A 22 7.84 4.09 3.63
C LEU A 22 7.61 3.34 4.94
N LEU A 23 7.24 2.06 4.86
CA LEU A 23 7.07 1.23 6.05
C LEU A 23 8.36 1.19 6.89
N ARG A 24 9.49 0.97 6.23
CA ARG A 24 10.79 1.00 6.88
C ARG A 24 11.09 2.35 7.52
N TYR A 25 10.81 3.45 6.82
CA TYR A 25 10.94 4.80 7.39
C TYR A 25 10.11 4.96 8.66
N LEU A 26 8.84 4.53 8.66
CA LEU A 26 7.97 4.62 9.83
C LEU A 26 8.54 3.85 11.02
N VAL A 27 8.99 2.61 10.80
CA VAL A 27 9.59 1.77 11.84
C VAL A 27 10.87 2.37 12.39
N GLU A 28 11.81 2.76 11.53
CA GLU A 28 13.11 3.32 11.95
C GLU A 28 12.97 4.68 12.69
N HIS A 29 11.85 5.40 12.47
CA HIS A 29 11.57 6.67 13.15
C HIS A 29 10.59 6.55 14.33
N GLY A 30 10.39 5.32 14.84
CA GLY A 30 9.56 5.07 16.04
C GLY A 30 8.07 5.34 15.85
N LYS A 31 7.59 5.42 14.60
CA LYS A 31 6.16 5.60 14.27
C LYS A 31 5.46 4.22 14.21
N THR A 32 5.53 3.49 15.31
CA THR A 32 5.08 2.10 15.45
C THR A 32 3.99 1.95 16.50
N PRO A 33 3.21 0.84 16.49
CA PRO A 33 3.16 -0.18 15.42
C PRO A 33 2.46 0.32 14.15
N VAL A 34 2.84 -0.23 12.99
CA VAL A 34 2.21 0.06 11.70
C VAL A 34 1.41 -1.15 11.22
N LEU A 35 0.17 -0.96 10.78
CA LEU A 35 -0.55 -1.97 10.02
C LEU A 35 -0.25 -1.78 8.53
N ALA A 36 0.54 -2.68 7.94
CA ALA A 36 0.75 -2.75 6.51
C ALA A 36 -0.34 -3.62 5.88
N VAL A 37 -1.01 -3.11 4.85
CA VAL A 37 -2.09 -3.81 4.15
C VAL A 37 -1.71 -3.96 2.68
N ASP A 38 -1.53 -5.20 2.25
CA ASP A 38 -1.42 -5.54 0.83
C ASP A 38 -2.83 -5.74 0.27
N ALA A 39 -3.30 -4.74 -0.44
CA ALA A 39 -4.64 -4.71 -1.04
C ALA A 39 -4.62 -5.14 -2.52
N ASP A 40 -3.49 -5.66 -3.02
CA ASP A 40 -3.38 -6.27 -4.34
C ASP A 40 -3.70 -7.78 -4.25
N ALA A 41 -4.56 -8.26 -5.15
CA ALA A 41 -4.88 -9.68 -5.23
C ALA A 41 -3.65 -10.55 -5.55
N ASN A 42 -2.65 -9.99 -6.22
CA ASN A 42 -1.41 -10.71 -6.54
C ASN A 42 -0.43 -10.80 -5.36
N SER A 43 -0.67 -10.03 -4.29
CA SER A 43 0.07 -10.10 -3.00
C SER A 43 1.58 -10.13 -3.16
N ASN A 44 2.17 -8.99 -3.54
CA ASN A 44 3.63 -8.87 -3.74
C ASN A 44 4.33 -8.10 -2.60
N PHE A 45 3.56 -7.53 -1.68
CA PHE A 45 4.13 -6.70 -0.62
C PHE A 45 4.93 -7.53 0.38
N ASN A 46 4.49 -8.75 0.68
CA ASN A 46 5.22 -9.69 1.51
C ASN A 46 6.62 -10.00 0.95
N GLU A 47 6.79 -10.12 -0.38
CA GLU A 47 8.08 -10.36 -1.02
C GLU A 47 9.03 -9.16 -0.83
N VAL A 48 8.51 -7.94 -0.99
CA VAL A 48 9.24 -6.69 -0.73
C VAL A 48 9.71 -6.61 0.72
N LEU A 49 8.91 -7.11 1.67
CA LEU A 49 9.20 -7.09 3.10
C LEU A 49 10.06 -8.29 3.55
N GLY A 50 10.13 -9.36 2.76
CA GLY A 50 10.83 -10.60 3.10
C GLY A 50 10.06 -11.45 4.13
N LEU A 51 8.73 -11.41 4.07
CA LEU A 51 7.84 -12.13 4.96
C LEU A 51 7.15 -13.29 4.23
N SER A 52 6.87 -14.37 4.96
CA SER A 52 6.01 -15.45 4.49
C SER A 52 4.57 -15.21 4.96
N VAL A 53 3.61 -15.40 4.08
CA VAL A 53 2.18 -15.28 4.39
C VAL A 53 1.56 -16.67 4.32
N ASP A 54 1.17 -17.22 5.46
CA ASP A 54 0.57 -18.55 5.56
C ASP A 54 -0.92 -18.54 5.21
N LEU A 55 -1.62 -17.45 5.54
CA LEU A 55 -3.05 -17.30 5.31
C LEU A 55 -3.37 -15.89 4.84
N THR A 56 -3.99 -15.77 3.66
CA THR A 56 -4.51 -14.50 3.17
C THR A 56 -5.96 -14.29 3.62
N VAL A 57 -6.44 -13.03 3.57
CA VAL A 57 -7.85 -12.72 3.89
C VAL A 57 -8.80 -13.43 2.92
N GLY A 58 -8.42 -13.57 1.65
CA GLY A 58 -9.19 -14.33 0.67
C GLY A 58 -9.36 -15.80 1.06
N GLN A 59 -8.28 -16.46 1.46
CA GLN A 59 -8.29 -17.85 1.94
C GLN A 59 -9.07 -17.98 3.26
N ALA A 60 -8.84 -17.09 4.22
CA ALA A 60 -9.59 -17.07 5.48
C ALA A 60 -11.12 -17.00 5.24
N ARG A 61 -11.54 -16.19 4.28
CA ARG A 61 -12.93 -16.09 3.87
C ARG A 61 -13.49 -17.40 3.31
N GLU A 62 -12.76 -18.08 2.44
CA GLU A 62 -13.20 -19.35 1.86
C GLU A 62 -13.31 -20.45 2.94
N GLU A 63 -12.41 -20.47 3.90
CA GLU A 63 -12.49 -21.37 5.05
C GLU A 63 -13.71 -21.09 5.92
N MET A 64 -14.04 -19.81 6.16
CA MET A 64 -15.26 -19.43 6.88
C MET A 64 -16.52 -19.91 6.18
N LYS A 65 -16.59 -19.87 4.84
CA LYS A 65 -17.73 -20.37 4.06
C LYS A 65 -17.89 -21.88 4.13
N LYS A 66 -16.77 -22.61 4.13
CA LYS A 66 -16.76 -24.09 4.20
C LYS A 66 -17.18 -24.62 5.58
N GLY A 67 -17.48 -23.75 6.54
CA GLY A 67 -17.88 -24.15 7.90
C GLY A 67 -16.71 -24.76 8.68
N GLY A 68 -15.49 -24.37 8.39
CA GLY A 68 -14.27 -24.97 8.92
C GLY A 68 -14.17 -24.88 10.43
N GLY A 69 -14.47 -25.95 11.10
CA GLY A 69 -13.84 -26.43 12.34
C GLY A 69 -14.11 -25.72 13.66
N LEU A 70 -14.83 -24.60 13.70
CA LEU A 70 -15.04 -23.80 14.91
C LEU A 70 -16.53 -23.76 15.26
N VAL A 71 -17.08 -24.92 15.62
CA VAL A 71 -18.54 -25.16 15.77
C VAL A 71 -19.18 -24.37 16.92
N ASP A 72 -18.40 -23.88 17.88
CA ASP A 72 -18.92 -23.21 19.08
C ASP A 72 -18.62 -21.69 19.16
N LEU A 73 -18.10 -21.07 18.09
CA LEU A 73 -17.78 -19.64 18.11
C LEU A 73 -18.92 -18.77 17.55
N THR A 74 -19.14 -17.63 18.16
CA THR A 74 -19.96 -16.57 17.57
C THR A 74 -19.32 -16.05 16.29
N LYS A 75 -20.13 -15.40 15.41
CA LYS A 75 -19.58 -14.78 14.18
C LYS A 75 -18.44 -13.81 14.46
N ASP A 76 -18.53 -13.03 15.52
CA ASP A 76 -17.51 -12.02 15.86
C ASP A 76 -16.24 -12.69 16.37
N GLN A 77 -16.32 -13.70 17.22
CA GLN A 77 -15.17 -14.50 17.66
C GLN A 77 -14.50 -15.23 16.50
N LEU A 78 -15.28 -15.73 15.54
CA LEU A 78 -14.74 -16.35 14.34
C LEU A 78 -13.94 -15.34 13.49
N ILE A 79 -14.48 -14.13 13.31
CA ILE A 79 -13.81 -13.05 12.59
C ILE A 79 -12.51 -12.66 13.29
N GLU A 80 -12.53 -12.41 14.61
CA GLU A 80 -11.32 -12.08 15.37
C GLU A 80 -10.26 -13.18 15.28
N THR A 81 -10.66 -14.44 15.38
CA THR A 81 -9.75 -15.58 15.21
C THR A 81 -9.12 -15.58 13.81
N ARG A 82 -9.90 -15.32 12.77
CA ARG A 82 -9.39 -15.29 11.39
C ARG A 82 -8.52 -14.08 11.10
N ILE A 83 -8.82 -12.92 11.69
CA ILE A 83 -7.94 -11.75 11.65
C ILE A 83 -6.56 -12.12 12.21
N ASN A 84 -6.52 -12.66 13.42
CA ASN A 84 -5.29 -13.02 14.10
C ASN A 84 -4.49 -14.09 13.34
N GLN A 85 -5.16 -15.01 12.65
CA GLN A 85 -4.49 -16.00 11.82
C GLN A 85 -3.94 -15.46 10.50
N ALA A 86 -4.58 -14.43 9.92
CA ALA A 86 -4.16 -13.80 8.67
C ALA A 86 -3.14 -12.67 8.88
N LEU A 87 -2.92 -12.25 10.12
CA LEU A 87 -1.98 -11.20 10.47
C LEU A 87 -0.58 -11.81 10.61
N VAL A 88 0.39 -11.27 9.87
CA VAL A 88 1.80 -11.64 9.97
C VAL A 88 2.50 -10.61 10.83
N GLU A 89 2.89 -11.01 12.04
CA GLU A 89 3.59 -10.15 12.99
C GLU A 89 5.07 -9.98 12.64
N ALA A 90 5.57 -8.75 12.68
CA ALA A 90 6.97 -8.40 12.46
C ALA A 90 7.42 -7.31 13.46
N ASP A 91 8.71 -7.00 13.47
CA ASP A 91 9.26 -6.00 14.38
C ASP A 91 8.81 -4.58 13.97
N GLY A 92 7.96 -3.99 14.80
CA GLY A 92 7.41 -2.64 14.62
C GLY A 92 6.23 -2.54 13.65
N PHE A 93 5.82 -3.60 12.99
CA PHE A 93 4.65 -3.61 12.10
C PHE A 93 4.04 -5.00 11.95
N ASP A 94 2.79 -5.04 11.51
CA ASP A 94 2.11 -6.27 11.13
C ASP A 94 1.62 -6.16 9.69
N LEU A 95 1.63 -7.28 8.95
CA LEU A 95 1.19 -7.36 7.56
C LEU A 95 -0.13 -8.12 7.46
N LEU A 96 -1.09 -7.52 6.74
CA LEU A 96 -2.34 -8.15 6.33
C LEU A 96 -2.37 -8.22 4.80
N SER A 97 -2.41 -9.44 4.23
CA SER A 97 -2.45 -9.64 2.78
C SER A 97 -3.84 -10.06 2.31
N MET A 98 -4.37 -9.37 1.30
CA MET A 98 -5.66 -9.68 0.72
C MET A 98 -5.66 -11.03 0.01
N GLY A 99 -4.69 -11.28 -0.85
CA GLY A 99 -4.59 -12.49 -1.66
C GLY A 99 -5.74 -12.68 -2.65
N GLN A 100 -5.61 -13.69 -3.51
CA GLN A 100 -6.68 -14.07 -4.44
C GLN A 100 -7.76 -14.88 -3.73
N PRO A 101 -9.04 -14.49 -3.82
CA PRO A 101 -10.13 -15.35 -3.37
C PRO A 101 -10.23 -16.58 -4.28
N GLU A 102 -10.20 -17.77 -3.70
CA GLU A 102 -10.42 -19.02 -4.44
C GLU A 102 -11.89 -19.20 -4.81
N GLY A 103 -12.16 -19.49 -6.09
CA GLY A 103 -13.50 -19.85 -6.59
C GLY A 103 -14.31 -18.70 -7.21
N PRO A 104 -15.50 -19.01 -7.79
CA PRO A 104 -16.39 -18.04 -8.41
C PRO A 104 -17.03 -17.15 -7.35
N GLY A 105 -16.32 -16.14 -6.95
CA GLY A 105 -16.77 -15.19 -5.93
C GLY A 105 -16.23 -13.81 -6.26
N CYS A 106 -17.12 -12.84 -6.20
CA CYS A 106 -16.77 -11.45 -6.45
C CYS A 106 -15.66 -11.01 -5.47
N TYR A 107 -14.58 -10.40 -5.99
CA TYR A 107 -13.58 -9.66 -5.23
C TYR A 107 -14.23 -8.68 -4.22
N CYS A 108 -15.44 -8.20 -4.52
CA CYS A 108 -16.21 -7.34 -3.62
C CYS A 108 -16.36 -7.91 -2.21
N ALA A 109 -16.54 -9.22 -2.07
CA ALA A 109 -16.76 -9.81 -0.74
C ALA A 109 -15.44 -10.03 0.02
N ALA A 110 -14.31 -10.24 -0.67
CA ALA A 110 -12.98 -10.22 -0.04
C ALA A 110 -12.65 -8.80 0.41
N ASN A 111 -12.88 -7.80 -0.42
CA ASN A 111 -12.70 -6.38 -0.08
C ASN A 111 -13.52 -5.96 1.15
N HIS A 112 -14.79 -6.41 1.27
CA HIS A 112 -15.58 -6.13 2.48
C HIS A 112 -15.00 -6.76 3.75
N LEU A 113 -14.40 -7.94 3.63
CA LEU A 113 -13.77 -8.58 4.78
C LEU A 113 -12.48 -7.87 5.16
N VAL A 114 -11.65 -7.46 4.18
CA VAL A 114 -10.46 -6.62 4.42
C VAL A 114 -10.85 -5.31 5.08
N ALA A 115 -11.88 -4.62 4.57
CA ALA A 115 -12.37 -3.38 5.18
C ALA A 115 -12.78 -3.59 6.64
N ARG A 116 -13.53 -4.66 6.92
CA ARG A 116 -13.94 -4.99 8.28
C ARG A 116 -12.74 -5.33 9.19
N PHE A 117 -11.72 -6.00 8.64
CA PHE A 117 -10.50 -6.30 9.39
C PHE A 117 -9.74 -5.01 9.72
N ILE A 118 -9.61 -4.11 8.75
CA ILE A 118 -9.00 -2.79 8.95
C ILE A 118 -9.78 -2.01 10.02
N ASP A 119 -11.11 -1.96 9.97
CA ASP A 119 -11.96 -1.26 10.94
C ASP A 119 -11.75 -1.77 12.38
N ILE A 120 -11.57 -3.08 12.54
CA ILE A 120 -11.30 -3.70 13.85
C ILE A 120 -9.88 -3.38 14.31
N LEU A 121 -8.89 -3.57 13.43
CA LEU A 121 -7.47 -3.42 13.73
C LEU A 121 -7.05 -1.96 13.91
N ALA A 122 -7.66 -1.03 13.17
CA ALA A 122 -7.28 0.40 13.15
C ALA A 122 -7.16 1.03 14.54
N LYS A 123 -7.90 0.52 15.52
CA LYS A 123 -7.86 1.04 16.91
C LYS A 123 -6.52 0.79 17.59
N ASN A 124 -5.76 -0.20 17.12
CA ASN A 124 -4.52 -0.66 17.74
C ASN A 124 -3.26 -0.10 17.06
N TYR A 125 -3.42 0.53 15.88
CA TYR A 125 -2.30 1.02 15.09
C TYR A 125 -2.38 2.53 14.88
N PRO A 126 -1.35 3.29 15.28
CA PRO A 126 -1.28 4.73 14.99
C PRO A 126 -1.14 5.02 13.50
N TYR A 127 -0.55 4.11 12.73
CA TYR A 127 -0.38 4.23 11.28
C TYR A 127 -0.91 3.01 10.55
N ILE A 128 -1.60 3.25 9.42
CA ILE A 128 -2.04 2.21 8.49
C ILE A 128 -1.47 2.57 7.12
N LEU A 129 -0.74 1.65 6.51
CA LEU A 129 -0.18 1.81 5.17
C LEU A 129 -0.84 0.80 4.22
N MET A 130 -1.57 1.28 3.23
CA MET A 130 -2.25 0.45 2.23
C MET A 130 -1.52 0.52 0.89
N ASP A 131 -0.98 -0.62 0.43
CA ASP A 131 -0.50 -0.78 -0.95
C ASP A 131 -1.64 -1.30 -1.81
N ASN A 132 -2.15 -0.46 -2.71
CA ASN A 132 -3.29 -0.80 -3.54
C ASN A 132 -2.85 -1.31 -4.91
N GLU A 133 -3.66 -2.20 -5.48
CA GLU A 133 -3.58 -2.57 -6.89
C GLU A 133 -3.63 -1.33 -7.80
N ALA A 134 -3.25 -1.48 -9.07
CA ALA A 134 -3.37 -0.41 -10.05
C ALA A 134 -4.83 0.04 -10.20
N GLY A 135 -5.16 1.19 -9.65
CA GLY A 135 -6.51 1.76 -9.65
C GLY A 135 -6.99 2.18 -8.26
N MET A 136 -8.10 2.92 -8.22
CA MET A 136 -8.71 3.42 -6.98
C MET A 136 -10.02 2.71 -6.64
N GLU A 137 -10.47 1.81 -7.49
CA GLU A 137 -11.78 1.15 -7.33
C GLU A 137 -11.80 0.24 -6.10
N HIS A 138 -10.65 -0.35 -5.78
CA HIS A 138 -10.50 -1.16 -4.57
C HIS A 138 -10.48 -0.28 -3.31
N LEU A 139 -9.79 0.87 -3.34
CA LEU A 139 -9.68 1.75 -2.18
C LEU A 139 -11.04 2.22 -1.67
N SER A 140 -11.97 2.58 -2.56
CA SER A 140 -13.34 2.99 -2.17
C SER A 140 -14.15 1.87 -1.50
N ARG A 141 -13.72 0.62 -1.65
CA ARG A 141 -14.37 -0.56 -1.06
C ARG A 141 -13.63 -1.09 0.16
N LEU A 142 -12.36 -0.71 0.31
CA LEU A 142 -11.48 -1.22 1.37
C LEU A 142 -11.42 -0.32 2.59
N THR A 143 -11.90 0.91 2.50
CA THR A 143 -11.89 1.81 3.65
C THR A 143 -13.20 2.57 3.79
N THR A 144 -13.73 2.56 5.02
CA THR A 144 -14.76 3.47 5.49
C THR A 144 -14.12 4.72 6.12
N HIS A 145 -12.80 4.70 6.28
CA HIS A 145 -12.01 5.78 6.89
C HIS A 145 -11.60 6.83 5.86
N GLU A 146 -11.38 8.02 6.35
CA GLU A 146 -10.72 9.08 5.60
C GLU A 146 -9.27 8.67 5.31
N VAL A 147 -8.79 8.91 4.09
CA VAL A 147 -7.40 8.74 3.69
C VAL A 147 -6.66 10.03 4.02
N ASP A 148 -5.87 10.03 5.09
CA ASP A 148 -5.12 11.22 5.51
C ASP A 148 -4.10 11.64 4.46
N LEU A 149 -3.40 10.65 3.86
CA LEU A 149 -2.37 10.88 2.85
C LEU A 149 -2.50 9.90 1.68
N LEU A 150 -2.82 10.40 0.51
CA LEU A 150 -2.80 9.65 -0.75
C LEU A 150 -1.49 9.91 -1.48
N LEU A 151 -0.65 8.87 -1.58
CA LEU A 151 0.61 8.89 -2.32
C LEU A 151 0.40 8.35 -3.73
N LEU A 152 0.39 9.25 -4.71
CA LEU A 152 0.35 8.89 -6.13
C LEU A 152 1.77 8.59 -6.59
N VAL A 153 2.05 7.36 -7.07
CA VAL A 153 3.37 6.96 -7.56
C VAL A 153 3.35 6.84 -9.07
N SER A 154 4.23 7.57 -9.73
CA SER A 154 4.36 7.60 -11.19
C SER A 154 5.81 7.40 -11.62
N ASP A 155 6.02 6.96 -12.85
CA ASP A 155 7.28 7.12 -13.57
C ASP A 155 7.39 8.55 -14.14
N PRO A 156 8.59 9.00 -14.61
CA PRO A 156 8.79 10.38 -15.09
C PRO A 156 8.20 10.66 -16.47
N SER A 157 7.51 9.69 -17.09
CA SER A 157 6.92 9.87 -18.41
C SER A 157 5.67 10.76 -18.35
N TRP A 158 5.42 11.50 -19.44
CA TRP A 158 4.20 12.28 -19.59
C TRP A 158 2.93 11.44 -19.35
N ARG A 159 2.90 10.18 -19.86
CA ARG A 159 1.76 9.27 -19.68
C ARG A 159 1.61 8.79 -18.24
N GLY A 160 2.71 8.64 -17.52
CA GLY A 160 2.71 8.30 -16.10
C GLY A 160 2.08 9.43 -15.27
N ILE A 161 2.51 10.67 -15.49
CA ILE A 161 1.96 11.86 -14.84
C ILE A 161 0.46 12.03 -15.14
N GLN A 162 0.05 11.87 -16.41
CA GLN A 162 -1.37 11.91 -16.79
C GLN A 162 -2.18 10.80 -16.09
N ALA A 163 -1.60 9.61 -15.92
CA ALA A 163 -2.29 8.53 -15.21
C ALA A 163 -2.46 8.86 -13.71
N ALA A 164 -1.47 9.50 -13.08
CA ALA A 164 -1.59 9.97 -11.70
C ALA A 164 -2.70 11.02 -11.54
N GLY A 165 -2.83 11.96 -12.48
CA GLY A 165 -3.93 12.93 -12.51
C GLY A 165 -5.30 12.24 -12.57
N ARG A 166 -5.46 11.28 -13.48
CA ARG A 166 -6.71 10.50 -13.58
C ARG A 166 -7.04 9.72 -12.29
N LEU A 167 -6.04 9.22 -11.57
CA LEU A 167 -6.26 8.54 -10.29
C LEU A 167 -6.74 9.51 -9.22
N LYS A 168 -6.18 10.72 -9.17
CA LYS A 168 -6.66 11.80 -8.28
C LYS A 168 -8.13 12.12 -8.57
N ASP A 169 -8.49 12.33 -9.84
CA ASP A 169 -9.86 12.62 -10.24
C ASP A 169 -10.82 11.47 -9.93
N LEU A 170 -10.36 10.24 -10.10
CA LEU A 170 -11.13 9.04 -9.77
C LEU A 170 -11.39 8.94 -8.26
N ALA A 171 -10.43 9.30 -7.40
CA ALA A 171 -10.65 9.36 -5.96
C ALA A 171 -11.79 10.31 -5.60
N LEU A 172 -11.82 11.49 -6.22
CA LEU A 172 -12.89 12.48 -6.05
C LEU A 172 -14.23 11.94 -6.57
N ALA A 173 -14.25 11.33 -7.76
CA ALA A 173 -15.46 10.75 -8.37
C ALA A 173 -16.06 9.62 -7.51
N LEU A 174 -15.20 8.83 -6.87
CA LEU A 174 -15.58 7.76 -5.94
C LEU A 174 -15.95 8.28 -4.55
N LYS A 175 -15.88 9.61 -4.33
CA LYS A 175 -16.16 10.28 -3.05
C LYS A 175 -15.29 9.77 -1.89
N ILE A 176 -14.08 9.36 -2.19
CA ILE A 176 -13.09 9.04 -1.16
C ILE A 176 -12.67 10.36 -0.53
N VAL A 177 -12.82 10.46 0.79
CA VAL A 177 -12.35 11.62 1.54
C VAL A 177 -10.83 11.51 1.66
N VAL A 178 -10.11 12.46 1.07
CA VAL A 178 -8.65 12.51 1.07
C VAL A 178 -8.19 13.82 1.70
N GLY A 179 -7.43 13.73 2.79
CA GLY A 179 -6.86 14.88 3.48
C GLY A 179 -5.82 15.60 2.62
N ARG A 180 -4.84 14.86 2.11
CA ARG A 180 -3.79 15.38 1.22
C ARG A 180 -3.44 14.35 0.15
N ALA A 181 -3.36 14.77 -1.11
CA ALA A 181 -2.88 13.93 -2.22
C ALA A 181 -1.60 14.53 -2.81
N VAL A 182 -0.53 13.72 -2.88
CA VAL A 182 0.76 14.16 -3.41
C VAL A 182 1.33 13.15 -4.40
N LEU A 183 2.16 13.63 -5.31
CA LEU A 183 2.84 12.85 -6.34
C LEU A 183 4.28 12.56 -5.94
N ILE A 184 4.67 11.31 -5.97
CA ILE A 184 6.06 10.85 -5.95
C ILE A 184 6.38 10.36 -7.37
N VAL A 185 7.42 10.93 -7.99
CA VAL A 185 7.91 10.44 -9.28
C VAL A 185 9.10 9.53 -9.05
N ASN A 186 8.90 8.25 -9.34
CA ASN A 186 9.90 7.20 -9.16
C ASN A 186 10.71 6.99 -10.44
N ARG A 187 11.93 6.46 -10.32
CA ARG A 187 12.89 6.23 -11.41
C ARG A 187 13.22 7.49 -12.22
N ALA A 188 13.29 8.61 -11.53
CA ALA A 188 13.54 9.93 -12.14
C ALA A 188 15.04 10.20 -12.25
N ALA A 189 15.78 9.43 -13.06
CA ALA A 189 17.23 9.56 -13.22
C ALA A 189 17.66 10.96 -13.67
N ASN A 190 16.89 11.62 -14.52
CA ASN A 190 17.19 12.93 -15.09
C ASN A 190 16.13 14.00 -14.73
N GLY A 191 15.38 13.78 -13.66
CA GLY A 191 14.27 14.67 -13.29
C GLY A 191 13.04 14.53 -14.20
N LEU A 192 12.22 15.57 -14.26
CA LEU A 192 11.06 15.65 -15.14
C LEU A 192 11.39 16.43 -16.40
N SER A 193 10.94 15.94 -17.56
CA SER A 193 10.96 16.73 -18.80
C SER A 193 10.00 17.93 -18.68
N GLU A 194 10.24 18.99 -19.44
CA GLU A 194 9.35 20.16 -19.48
C GLU A 194 7.89 19.77 -19.77
N LYS A 195 7.68 18.81 -20.69
CA LYS A 195 6.36 18.32 -21.03
C LYS A 195 5.70 17.58 -19.86
N ALA A 196 6.43 16.79 -19.11
CA ALA A 196 5.91 16.08 -17.91
C ALA A 196 5.61 17.08 -16.77
N ALA A 197 6.48 18.08 -16.59
CA ALA A 197 6.27 19.15 -15.61
C ALA A 197 5.03 20.01 -15.96
N ALA A 198 4.85 20.36 -17.23
CA ALA A 198 3.66 21.06 -17.69
C ALA A 198 2.37 20.25 -17.47
N GLU A 199 2.41 18.95 -17.76
CA GLU A 199 1.27 18.05 -17.51
C GLU A 199 0.95 17.97 -16.02
N MET A 200 1.96 17.82 -15.16
CA MET A 200 1.79 17.80 -13.71
C MET A 200 1.08 19.07 -13.20
N ALA A 201 1.51 20.23 -13.70
CA ALA A 201 0.89 21.50 -13.37
C ALA A 201 -0.57 21.58 -13.90
N ALA A 202 -0.82 21.13 -15.13
CA ALA A 202 -2.16 21.10 -15.72
C ALA A 202 -3.13 20.21 -14.96
N GLN A 203 -2.65 19.08 -14.40
CA GLN A 203 -3.43 18.17 -13.55
C GLN A 203 -3.53 18.64 -12.08
N GLY A 204 -2.93 19.76 -11.72
CA GLY A 204 -2.91 20.26 -10.35
C GLY A 204 -2.35 19.26 -9.35
N LEU A 205 -1.30 18.52 -9.74
CA LEU A 205 -0.62 17.55 -8.88
C LEU A 205 0.46 18.24 -8.05
N GLU A 206 0.43 18.02 -6.74
CA GLU A 206 1.45 18.47 -5.82
C GLU A 206 2.62 17.49 -5.82
N LEU A 207 3.82 17.94 -6.22
CA LEU A 207 5.01 17.11 -6.22
C LEU A 207 5.61 17.01 -4.81
N ALA A 208 5.62 15.82 -4.23
CA ALA A 208 6.30 15.54 -2.96
C ALA A 208 7.82 15.38 -3.18
N GLY A 209 8.23 14.78 -4.28
CA GLY A 209 9.63 14.64 -4.64
C GLY A 209 9.89 13.60 -5.73
N LEU A 210 11.17 13.45 -6.06
CA LEU A 210 11.69 12.54 -7.06
C LEU A 210 12.52 11.45 -6.38
N ILE A 211 12.26 10.19 -6.70
CA ILE A 211 13.11 9.06 -6.31
C ILE A 211 13.95 8.70 -7.53
N PRO A 212 15.29 8.72 -7.45
CA PRO A 212 16.14 8.38 -8.58
C PRO A 212 16.04 6.90 -8.94
N GLU A 213 16.43 6.56 -10.16
CA GLU A 213 16.66 5.18 -10.51
C GLU A 213 17.85 4.63 -9.71
N ASP A 214 17.68 3.44 -9.13
CA ASP A 214 18.70 2.81 -8.31
C ASP A 214 18.93 1.37 -8.79
N PRO A 215 20.11 1.08 -9.34
CA PRO A 215 20.43 -0.27 -9.80
C PRO A 215 20.37 -1.34 -8.71
N LEU A 216 20.52 -0.96 -7.43
CA LEU A 216 20.40 -1.89 -6.31
C LEU A 216 18.99 -2.47 -6.20
N ILE A 217 17.95 -1.69 -6.47
CA ILE A 217 16.57 -2.17 -6.45
C ILE A 217 16.39 -3.28 -7.47
N ALA A 218 16.85 -3.07 -8.71
CA ALA A 218 16.77 -4.07 -9.77
C ALA A 218 17.62 -5.32 -9.44
N ALA A 219 18.78 -5.13 -8.80
CA ALA A 219 19.63 -6.24 -8.37
C ALA A 219 18.98 -7.06 -7.26
N PHE A 220 18.33 -6.42 -6.29
CA PHE A 220 17.59 -7.10 -5.22
C PHE A 220 16.41 -7.89 -5.79
N ASP A 221 15.60 -7.26 -6.64
CA ASP A 221 14.45 -7.87 -7.29
C ASP A 221 14.86 -9.11 -8.11
N SER A 222 15.89 -9.00 -8.95
CA SER A 222 16.39 -10.12 -9.77
C SER A 222 16.95 -11.31 -8.95
N GLN A 223 17.35 -11.06 -7.69
CA GLN A 223 17.87 -12.07 -6.77
C GLN A 223 16.79 -12.58 -5.80
N GLY A 224 15.55 -12.10 -5.90
CA GLY A 224 14.48 -12.42 -4.94
C GLY A 224 14.78 -11.92 -3.52
N ARG A 225 15.58 -10.85 -3.39
CA ARG A 225 15.92 -10.24 -2.10
C ARG A 225 14.91 -9.16 -1.74
N PRO A 226 14.45 -9.10 -0.48
CA PRO A 226 13.48 -8.09 -0.07
C PRO A 226 14.08 -6.68 -0.13
N THR A 227 13.45 -5.79 -0.89
CA THR A 227 13.90 -4.39 -1.01
C THR A 227 13.75 -3.59 0.29
N TYR A 228 12.99 -4.09 1.25
CA TYR A 228 12.99 -3.60 2.63
C TYR A 228 14.39 -3.61 3.28
N GLN A 229 15.28 -4.49 2.82
CA GLN A 229 16.65 -4.65 3.30
C GLN A 229 17.70 -3.87 2.48
N LEU A 230 17.26 -2.92 1.64
CA LEU A 230 18.21 -2.06 0.90
C LEU A 230 19.22 -1.41 1.86
N PRO A 231 20.50 -1.28 1.48
CA PRO A 231 21.49 -0.63 2.31
C PRO A 231 21.14 0.86 2.50
N ALA A 232 21.50 1.43 3.64
CA ALA A 232 21.15 2.81 4.00
C ALA A 232 21.76 3.87 3.06
N ASP A 233 22.77 3.52 2.29
CA ASP A 233 23.41 4.37 1.28
C ASP A 233 22.74 4.29 -0.10
N SER A 234 21.69 3.46 -0.26
CA SER A 234 20.87 3.42 -1.48
C SER A 234 20.37 4.83 -1.84
N PRO A 235 20.66 5.33 -3.05
CA PRO A 235 20.19 6.64 -3.47
C PRO A 235 18.67 6.78 -3.47
N ALA A 236 17.96 5.72 -3.88
CA ALA A 236 16.50 5.70 -3.87
C ALA A 236 15.93 5.75 -2.45
N LEU A 237 16.50 4.97 -1.52
CA LEU A 237 16.05 4.94 -0.13
C LEU A 237 16.25 6.30 0.55
N ARG A 238 17.42 6.92 0.35
CA ARG A 238 17.73 8.24 0.92
C ARG A 238 16.79 9.33 0.40
N ALA A 239 16.58 9.38 -0.91
CA ALA A 239 15.62 10.32 -1.52
C ALA A 239 14.18 10.09 -1.01
N ALA A 240 13.76 8.83 -0.89
CA ALA A 240 12.47 8.47 -0.32
C ALA A 240 12.33 8.96 1.13
N TYR A 241 13.34 8.77 1.97
CA TYR A 241 13.35 9.22 3.36
C TYR A 241 13.24 10.75 3.49
N GLU A 242 13.95 11.51 2.64
CA GLU A 242 13.81 12.96 2.60
C GLU A 242 12.40 13.42 2.23
N ILE A 243 11.72 12.68 1.34
CA ILE A 243 10.33 12.94 0.99
C ILE A 243 9.41 12.63 2.19
N PHE A 244 9.56 11.46 2.80
CA PHE A 244 8.69 11.02 3.88
C PHE A 244 8.84 11.88 5.14
N ALA A 245 10.05 12.35 5.45
CA ALA A 245 10.29 13.28 6.56
C ALA A 245 9.48 14.58 6.45
N ARG A 246 9.19 15.05 5.23
CA ARG A 246 8.37 16.24 4.98
C ARG A 246 6.87 15.98 4.99
N LEU A 247 6.47 14.74 4.72
CA LEU A 247 5.06 14.38 4.62
C LEU A 247 4.48 13.88 5.94
N ILE A 248 5.32 13.23 6.77
CA ILE A 248 4.91 12.52 7.97
C ILE A 248 5.74 13.06 9.15
N ALA A 249 5.43 14.28 9.53
CA ALA A 249 6.09 14.97 10.66
C ALA A 249 5.60 14.45 12.02
#